data_8da5ed4a21364b3ffd22b15e031708fc
#
_entry.id   8da5ed4a21364b3ffd22b15e031708fc
#
_cell.length_a   1.000
_cell.length_b   1.000
_cell.length_c   1.000
_cell.angle_alpha   90.00
_cell.angle_beta   90.00
_cell.angle_gamma   90.00
#
_symmetry.space_group_name_H-M   'P 1'
#
loop_
_entity.id
_entity.type
_entity.pdbx_description
1 polymer ?
#
loop_
_entity_poly.entity_id
_entity_poly.type
_entity_poly.pdbx_seq_one_letter_code
_entity_poly.pdbx_strand_id
1 'polypeptide(L)'
;MKKISHYKTIVISDVHLGTKNSKAKELSKFLKYYTCDKLILNGDIIDGWRLQKSGKWEKQHTNLLKLLIKIIDKQKTQVIYVRGNHDDFLDKILPYTFKRLSILREYYDHSHNKKYLVIHGDIFDHITTNMRWLAKLGDLGYIFLLWVNKIYNNRRLKQGKSYYSISKVIKHKVKKAVSYISGFEDAITKLALSRNCEGVICGHIHQPAIIQGERVLYLNSGDWVESLSALVENYNGKWDILYFNELNI
;
A
#
# COMPACT_ATOMS: atom_id res chain seq x y z
N MET A 1 -7.67 30.20 -1.21
CA MET A 1 -8.11 28.82 -1.52
C MET A 1 -6.90 28.03 -1.98
N LYS A 2 -6.63 26.84 -1.39
CA LYS A 2 -5.52 25.99 -1.86
C LYS A 2 -5.84 25.50 -3.28
N LYS A 3 -4.83 25.49 -4.14
CA LYS A 3 -4.97 25.06 -5.54
C LYS A 3 -5.24 23.55 -5.58
N ILE A 4 -6.32 23.13 -6.23
CA ILE A 4 -6.58 21.73 -6.53
C ILE A 4 -5.56 21.28 -7.57
N SER A 5 -4.82 20.21 -7.28
CA SER A 5 -3.91 19.59 -8.26
C SER A 5 -4.64 18.44 -8.97
N HIS A 6 -4.46 18.36 -10.28
CA HIS A 6 -5.09 17.34 -11.12
C HIS A 6 -4.02 16.48 -11.78
N TYR A 7 -4.16 15.16 -11.66
CA TYR A 7 -3.23 14.16 -12.18
C TYR A 7 -3.90 13.32 -13.26
N LYS A 8 -3.11 12.70 -14.11
CA LYS A 8 -3.62 11.71 -15.07
C LYS A 8 -4.12 10.47 -14.33
N THR A 9 -3.31 9.92 -13.43
CA THR A 9 -3.64 8.73 -12.64
C THR A 9 -3.27 8.94 -11.17
N ILE A 10 -4.12 8.49 -10.26
CA ILE A 10 -3.80 8.32 -8.83
C ILE A 10 -4.00 6.85 -8.48
N VAL A 11 -3.03 6.26 -7.77
CA VAL A 11 -3.12 4.88 -7.25
C VAL A 11 -3.09 4.89 -5.73
N ILE A 12 -4.03 4.18 -5.13
CA ILE A 12 -4.21 4.03 -3.69
C ILE A 12 -4.41 2.55 -3.39
N SER A 13 -3.79 2.05 -2.34
CA SER A 13 -4.00 0.68 -1.83
C SER A 13 -4.07 0.64 -0.31
N ASP A 14 -4.39 -0.49 0.25
CA ASP A 14 -4.24 -0.83 1.67
C ASP A 14 -4.88 0.22 2.61
N VAL A 15 -6.15 0.53 2.36
CA VAL A 15 -6.94 1.48 3.17
C VAL A 15 -7.55 0.82 4.39
N HIS A 16 -7.90 -0.47 4.28
CA HIS A 16 -8.44 -1.31 5.34
C HIS A 16 -9.65 -0.72 6.06
N LEU A 17 -10.67 -0.26 5.29
CA LEU A 17 -11.93 0.20 5.87
C LEU A 17 -12.59 -0.93 6.66
N GLY A 18 -13.06 -0.63 7.86
CA GLY A 18 -13.55 -1.62 8.82
C GLY A 18 -12.57 -1.86 9.97
N THR A 19 -11.40 -1.22 9.94
CA THR A 19 -10.42 -1.24 11.04
C THR A 19 -10.28 0.12 11.69
N LYS A 20 -9.88 0.16 12.97
CA LYS A 20 -9.60 1.41 13.70
C LYS A 20 -8.37 2.15 13.18
N ASN A 21 -7.47 1.44 12.49
CA ASN A 21 -6.20 2.01 12.01
C ASN A 21 -6.34 2.68 10.65
N SER A 22 -7.47 2.44 9.95
CA SER A 22 -7.76 3.08 8.66
C SER A 22 -7.79 4.59 8.76
N LYS A 23 -7.05 5.27 7.90
CA LYS A 23 -6.98 6.73 7.81
C LYS A 23 -7.96 7.29 6.77
N ALA A 24 -9.20 6.79 6.81
CA ALA A 24 -10.25 7.15 5.87
C ALA A 24 -10.58 8.66 5.86
N LYS A 25 -10.41 9.36 6.98
CA LYS A 25 -10.60 10.82 7.08
C LYS A 25 -9.51 11.56 6.31
N GLU A 26 -8.26 11.16 6.50
CA GLU A 26 -7.09 11.71 5.83
C GLU A 26 -7.17 11.45 4.32
N LEU A 27 -7.50 10.23 3.91
CA LEU A 27 -7.73 9.88 2.51
C LEU A 27 -8.86 10.70 1.88
N SER A 28 -9.95 10.92 2.62
CA SER A 28 -11.04 11.78 2.15
C SER A 28 -10.61 13.23 1.95
N LYS A 29 -9.68 13.74 2.78
CA LYS A 29 -9.08 15.06 2.56
C LYS A 29 -8.19 15.05 1.33
N PHE A 30 -7.31 14.07 1.21
CA PHE A 30 -6.43 13.91 0.06
C PHE A 30 -7.21 13.95 -1.26
N LEU A 31 -8.22 13.11 -1.43
CA LEU A 31 -9.04 13.02 -2.65
C LEU A 31 -9.91 14.26 -2.95
N LYS A 32 -10.05 15.19 -2.01
CA LYS A 32 -10.69 16.50 -2.26
C LYS A 32 -9.74 17.52 -2.86
N TYR A 33 -8.45 17.43 -2.56
CA TYR A 33 -7.42 18.35 -3.06
C TYR A 33 -6.70 17.82 -4.31
N TYR A 34 -6.61 16.49 -4.43
CA TYR A 34 -5.93 15.81 -5.53
C TYR A 34 -6.95 15.04 -6.35
N THR A 35 -7.23 15.51 -7.55
CA THR A 35 -8.17 14.91 -8.49
C THR A 35 -7.42 14.24 -9.64
N CYS A 36 -8.10 13.37 -10.39
CA CYS A 36 -7.47 12.66 -11.50
C CYS A 36 -8.49 12.22 -12.57
N ASP A 37 -7.99 11.90 -13.75
CA ASP A 37 -8.79 11.27 -14.80
C ASP A 37 -9.05 9.80 -14.48
N LYS A 38 -8.05 9.11 -13.88
CA LYS A 38 -8.13 7.70 -13.49
C LYS A 38 -7.72 7.51 -12.02
N LEU A 39 -8.59 6.89 -11.23
CA LEU A 39 -8.31 6.48 -9.87
C LEU A 39 -8.22 4.95 -9.80
N ILE A 40 -7.07 4.43 -9.41
CA ILE A 40 -6.86 3.00 -9.20
C ILE A 40 -6.88 2.72 -7.70
N LEU A 41 -7.86 1.94 -7.27
CA LEU A 41 -7.98 1.40 -5.92
C LEU A 41 -7.38 -0.02 -5.94
N ASN A 42 -6.11 -0.14 -5.57
CA ASN A 42 -5.31 -1.34 -5.83
C ASN A 42 -5.29 -2.31 -4.65
N GLY A 43 -6.44 -2.78 -4.25
CA GLY A 43 -6.64 -3.83 -3.25
C GLY A 43 -6.58 -3.38 -1.80
N ASP A 44 -7.17 -4.23 -0.95
CA ASP A 44 -7.27 -4.04 0.49
C ASP A 44 -7.93 -2.70 0.89
N ILE A 45 -8.92 -2.28 0.09
CA ILE A 45 -9.69 -1.07 0.37
C ILE A 45 -10.67 -1.31 1.51
N ILE A 46 -11.35 -2.46 1.51
CA ILE A 46 -12.28 -2.87 2.58
C ILE A 46 -11.72 -4.11 3.26
N ASP A 47 -11.54 -4.07 4.56
CA ASP A 47 -11.09 -5.23 5.33
C ASP A 47 -12.27 -6.17 5.67
N GLY A 48 -12.65 -7.00 4.70
CA GLY A 48 -13.72 -7.98 4.84
C GLY A 48 -13.46 -9.00 5.96
N TRP A 49 -12.20 -9.42 6.15
CA TRP A 49 -11.82 -10.35 7.20
C TRP A 49 -12.01 -9.77 8.60
N ARG A 50 -11.70 -8.50 8.79
CA ARG A 50 -11.94 -7.82 10.06
C ARG A 50 -13.42 -7.61 10.32
N LEU A 51 -14.15 -7.17 9.29
CA LEU A 51 -15.60 -6.94 9.42
C LEU A 51 -16.36 -8.21 9.82
N GLN A 52 -15.95 -9.37 9.33
CA GLN A 52 -16.54 -10.65 9.70
C GLN A 52 -16.25 -11.08 11.15
N LYS A 53 -15.17 -10.61 11.76
CA LYS A 53 -14.76 -11.02 13.12
C LYS A 53 -15.12 -9.98 14.17
N SER A 54 -14.48 -8.83 14.14
CA SER A 54 -14.56 -7.81 15.19
C SER A 54 -14.36 -6.40 14.66
N GLY A 55 -14.42 -6.23 13.34
CA GLY A 55 -14.27 -4.95 12.68
C GLY A 55 -15.40 -4.00 13.05
N LYS A 56 -15.10 -2.71 13.05
CA LYS A 56 -16.07 -1.67 13.31
C LYS A 56 -16.16 -0.72 12.13
N TRP A 57 -17.36 -0.61 11.58
CA TRP A 57 -17.61 0.38 10.54
C TRP A 57 -17.87 1.76 11.15
N GLU A 58 -16.99 2.71 10.89
CA GLU A 58 -17.07 4.05 11.42
C GLU A 58 -17.70 5.04 10.41
N LYS A 59 -18.21 6.16 10.90
CA LYS A 59 -18.79 7.23 10.06
C LYS A 59 -17.83 7.73 8.98
N GLN A 60 -16.52 7.79 9.29
CA GLN A 60 -15.50 8.21 8.35
C GLN A 60 -15.36 7.22 7.16
N HIS A 61 -15.57 5.92 7.37
CA HIS A 61 -15.56 4.92 6.29
C HIS A 61 -16.73 5.16 5.33
N THR A 62 -17.95 5.38 5.87
CA THR A 62 -19.12 5.75 5.07
C THR A 62 -18.89 7.05 4.28
N ASN A 63 -18.26 8.05 4.89
CA ASN A 63 -17.98 9.33 4.24
C ASN A 63 -17.00 9.16 3.07
N LEU A 64 -15.98 8.32 3.20
CA LEU A 64 -15.06 8.00 2.12
C LEU A 64 -15.78 7.28 0.97
N LEU A 65 -16.62 6.27 1.24
CA LEU A 65 -17.40 5.60 0.19
C LEU A 65 -18.33 6.57 -0.55
N LYS A 66 -19.02 7.46 0.17
CA LYS A 66 -19.83 8.51 -0.46
C LYS A 66 -19.01 9.43 -1.34
N LEU A 67 -17.78 9.76 -0.94
CA LEU A 67 -16.86 10.55 -1.76
C LEU A 67 -16.45 9.79 -3.02
N LEU A 68 -16.10 8.51 -2.91
CA LEU A 68 -15.75 7.67 -4.07
C LEU A 68 -16.91 7.57 -5.07
N ILE A 69 -18.14 7.36 -4.59
CA ILE A 69 -19.34 7.37 -5.44
C ILE A 69 -19.50 8.72 -6.15
N LYS A 70 -19.28 9.83 -5.44
CA LYS A 70 -19.33 11.18 -6.04
C LYS A 70 -18.24 11.38 -7.11
N ILE A 71 -17.04 10.83 -6.90
CA ILE A 71 -15.94 10.87 -7.88
C ILE A 71 -16.35 10.14 -9.15
N ILE A 72 -16.92 8.93 -9.04
CA ILE A 72 -17.39 8.13 -10.17
C ILE A 72 -18.49 8.85 -10.96
N ASP A 73 -19.46 9.41 -10.26
CA ASP A 73 -20.68 9.97 -10.88
C ASP A 73 -20.47 11.40 -11.41
N LYS A 74 -19.86 12.28 -10.61
CA LYS A 74 -19.82 13.72 -10.91
C LYS A 74 -18.52 14.21 -11.51
N GLN A 75 -17.38 13.61 -11.16
CA GLN A 75 -16.05 14.09 -11.61
C GLN A 75 -15.60 13.47 -12.93
N LYS A 76 -16.40 12.55 -13.50
CA LYS A 76 -16.07 11.82 -14.73
C LYS A 76 -14.77 11.00 -14.63
N THR A 77 -14.25 10.76 -13.44
CA THR A 77 -13.08 9.95 -13.18
C THR A 77 -13.37 8.48 -13.47
N GLN A 78 -12.50 7.82 -14.20
CA GLN A 78 -12.53 6.37 -14.34
C GLN A 78 -11.98 5.75 -13.04
N VAL A 79 -12.72 4.84 -12.44
CA VAL A 79 -12.29 4.15 -11.21
C VAL A 79 -12.07 2.67 -11.51
N ILE A 80 -10.85 2.21 -11.28
CA ILE A 80 -10.47 0.80 -11.39
C ILE A 80 -10.23 0.28 -9.98
N TYR A 81 -11.02 -0.70 -9.57
CA TYR A 81 -10.83 -1.40 -8.31
C TYR A 81 -10.20 -2.76 -8.60
N VAL A 82 -8.95 -2.94 -8.22
CA VAL A 82 -8.29 -4.25 -8.24
C VAL A 82 -8.45 -4.85 -6.86
N ARG A 83 -8.93 -6.09 -6.77
CA ARG A 83 -9.18 -6.72 -5.47
C ARG A 83 -7.88 -7.13 -4.78
N GLY A 84 -7.81 -6.99 -3.46
CA GLY A 84 -6.77 -7.51 -2.59
C GLY A 84 -7.23 -8.74 -1.80
N ASN A 85 -6.37 -9.32 -0.97
CA ASN A 85 -6.72 -10.50 -0.18
C ASN A 85 -7.77 -10.20 0.91
N HIS A 86 -7.80 -8.98 1.45
CA HIS A 86 -8.85 -8.56 2.39
C HIS A 86 -10.19 -8.25 1.71
N ASP A 87 -10.18 -8.06 0.39
CA ASP A 87 -11.37 -7.84 -0.44
C ASP A 87 -11.86 -9.12 -1.15
N ASP A 88 -11.47 -10.32 -0.71
CA ASP A 88 -11.77 -11.61 -1.33
C ASP A 88 -13.27 -11.89 -1.49
N PHE A 89 -14.12 -11.26 -0.70
CA PHE A 89 -15.57 -11.29 -0.85
C PHE A 89 -16.05 -10.78 -2.22
N LEU A 90 -15.24 -9.96 -2.91
CA LEU A 90 -15.50 -9.47 -4.25
C LEU A 90 -15.29 -10.55 -5.34
N ASP A 91 -14.56 -11.63 -5.06
CA ASP A 91 -14.28 -12.69 -6.03
C ASP A 91 -15.53 -13.30 -6.67
N LYS A 92 -16.66 -13.24 -5.96
CA LYS A 92 -17.96 -13.75 -6.44
C LYS A 92 -18.60 -12.94 -7.57
N ILE A 93 -18.15 -11.70 -7.74
CA ILE A 93 -18.72 -10.77 -8.72
C ILE A 93 -17.73 -10.33 -9.80
N LEU A 94 -16.48 -10.80 -9.75
CA LEU A 94 -15.45 -10.44 -10.73
C LEU A 94 -15.58 -11.23 -12.04
N PRO A 95 -15.28 -10.60 -13.18
CA PRO A 95 -15.08 -9.16 -13.38
C PRO A 95 -16.42 -8.42 -13.41
N TYR A 96 -16.47 -7.21 -12.90
CA TYR A 96 -17.67 -6.37 -12.91
C TYR A 96 -17.36 -4.97 -13.42
N THR A 97 -18.20 -4.44 -14.29
CA THR A 97 -18.09 -3.07 -14.80
C THR A 97 -19.46 -2.40 -14.79
N PHE A 98 -19.54 -1.24 -14.20
CA PHE A 98 -20.71 -0.40 -14.18
C PHE A 98 -20.32 1.07 -14.38
N LYS A 99 -20.79 1.67 -15.47
CA LYS A 99 -20.43 3.04 -15.86
C LYS A 99 -18.90 3.22 -15.92
N ARG A 100 -18.34 4.00 -15.00
CA ARG A 100 -16.91 4.33 -14.91
C ARG A 100 -16.16 3.53 -13.82
N LEU A 101 -16.84 2.60 -13.17
CA LEU A 101 -16.25 1.69 -12.19
C LEU A 101 -16.04 0.32 -12.82
N SER A 102 -14.82 -0.17 -12.76
CA SER A 102 -14.48 -1.57 -13.05
C SER A 102 -13.87 -2.22 -11.82
N ILE A 103 -14.37 -3.41 -11.44
CA ILE A 103 -13.84 -4.21 -10.33
C ILE A 103 -13.22 -5.46 -10.95
N LEU A 104 -11.92 -5.65 -10.75
CA LEU A 104 -11.12 -6.63 -11.48
C LEU A 104 -10.18 -7.37 -10.52
N ARG A 105 -9.69 -8.53 -10.95
CA ARG A 105 -8.63 -9.27 -10.25
C ARG A 105 -7.25 -8.70 -10.55
N GLU A 106 -7.04 -8.26 -11.79
CA GLU A 106 -5.86 -7.58 -12.30
C GLU A 106 -6.29 -6.60 -13.41
N TYR A 107 -5.46 -5.60 -13.67
CA TYR A 107 -5.74 -4.60 -14.69
C TYR A 107 -4.47 -4.30 -15.49
N TYR A 108 -4.61 -4.10 -16.80
CA TYR A 108 -3.53 -3.63 -17.66
C TYR A 108 -3.75 -2.16 -17.98
N ASP A 109 -2.90 -1.31 -17.44
CA ASP A 109 -2.91 0.11 -17.75
C ASP A 109 -1.97 0.44 -18.89
N HIS A 110 -2.39 1.34 -19.76
CA HIS A 110 -1.59 1.82 -20.88
C HIS A 110 -1.35 3.31 -20.73
N SER A 111 -0.08 3.70 -20.61
CA SER A 111 0.30 5.08 -20.46
C SER A 111 1.65 5.34 -21.13
N HIS A 112 1.70 6.42 -21.97
CA HIS A 112 2.92 6.85 -22.67
C HIS A 112 3.64 5.70 -23.42
N ASN A 113 2.87 4.93 -24.18
CA ASN A 113 3.34 3.75 -24.94
C ASN A 113 3.95 2.64 -24.06
N LYS A 114 3.71 2.67 -22.73
CA LYS A 114 4.10 1.62 -21.80
C LYS A 114 2.88 0.88 -21.29
N LYS A 115 3.01 -0.43 -21.14
CA LYS A 115 2.01 -1.31 -20.54
C LYS A 115 2.40 -1.62 -19.10
N TYR A 116 1.50 -1.33 -18.17
CA TYR A 116 1.66 -1.59 -16.74
C TYR A 116 0.73 -2.71 -16.31
N LEU A 117 1.27 -3.71 -15.60
CA LEU A 117 0.48 -4.69 -14.88
C LEU A 117 0.07 -4.09 -13.53
N VAL A 118 -1.23 -3.99 -13.25
CA VAL A 118 -1.77 -3.53 -11.97
C VAL A 118 -2.34 -4.73 -11.25
N ILE A 119 -1.74 -5.11 -10.14
CA ILE A 119 -2.17 -6.19 -9.25
C ILE A 119 -1.93 -5.78 -7.79
N HIS A 120 -2.71 -6.33 -6.86
CA HIS A 120 -2.47 -6.02 -5.44
C HIS A 120 -1.13 -6.56 -4.96
N GLY A 121 -0.82 -7.82 -5.23
CA GLY A 121 0.44 -8.47 -4.86
C GLY A 121 0.29 -9.69 -3.95
N ASP A 122 -0.91 -9.96 -3.46
CA ASP A 122 -1.26 -11.07 -2.56
C ASP A 122 -0.97 -12.47 -3.14
N ILE A 123 -0.89 -12.61 -4.47
CA ILE A 123 -0.51 -13.86 -5.13
C ILE A 123 0.87 -14.38 -4.71
N PHE A 124 1.69 -13.52 -4.12
CA PHE A 124 3.01 -13.86 -3.58
C PHE A 124 3.01 -14.09 -2.06
N ASP A 125 1.84 -14.29 -1.44
CA ASP A 125 1.70 -14.47 0.02
C ASP A 125 2.53 -15.66 0.57
N HIS A 126 2.75 -16.70 -0.22
CA HIS A 126 3.63 -17.81 0.16
C HIS A 126 5.11 -17.37 0.36
N ILE A 127 5.55 -16.31 -0.34
CA ILE A 127 6.85 -15.66 -0.13
C ILE A 127 6.79 -14.74 1.09
N THR A 128 5.58 -14.24 1.39
CA THR A 128 5.30 -13.15 2.33
C THR A 128 4.85 -13.58 3.72
N THR A 129 4.39 -14.82 3.91
CA THR A 129 3.65 -15.29 5.09
C THR A 129 4.34 -15.14 6.46
N ASN A 130 5.64 -14.87 6.50
CA ASN A 130 6.37 -14.84 7.78
C ASN A 130 6.77 -13.44 8.28
N MET A 131 6.32 -12.32 7.65
CA MET A 131 7.04 -11.07 7.85
C MET A 131 6.26 -9.77 8.06
N ARG A 132 4.94 -9.77 8.01
CA ARG A 132 4.10 -8.55 8.21
C ARG A 132 4.33 -7.81 9.53
N TRP A 133 4.84 -8.49 10.56
CA TRP A 133 5.09 -7.85 11.87
C TRP A 133 6.46 -7.15 11.95
N LEU A 134 7.36 -7.40 11.00
CA LEU A 134 8.73 -6.87 11.01
C LEU A 134 8.82 -5.44 10.46
N ALA A 135 7.94 -5.06 9.52
CA ALA A 135 7.83 -3.68 9.04
C ALA A 135 7.40 -2.72 10.18
N LYS A 136 6.63 -3.23 11.18
CA LYS A 136 6.20 -2.45 12.36
C LYS A 136 7.29 -2.13 13.37
N LEU A 137 8.48 -2.66 13.21
CA LEU A 137 9.64 -2.40 14.07
C LEU A 137 10.60 -1.35 13.50
N GLY A 138 10.14 -0.55 12.52
CA GLY A 138 10.87 0.61 12.02
C GLY A 138 11.32 1.57 13.13
N ASP A 139 12.17 2.47 12.82
CA ASP A 139 13.01 3.39 13.58
C ASP A 139 12.73 3.63 15.09
N LEU A 140 11.50 3.83 15.51
CA LEU A 140 11.16 4.01 16.95
C LEU A 140 11.37 2.75 17.79
N GLY A 141 11.07 1.59 17.22
CA GLY A 141 11.31 0.30 17.86
C GLY A 141 12.80 0.00 18.05
N TYR A 142 13.64 0.42 17.11
CA TYR A 142 15.09 0.20 17.20
C TYR A 142 15.74 0.99 18.34
N ILE A 143 15.43 2.28 18.47
CA ILE A 143 15.93 3.15 19.56
C ILE A 143 15.43 2.65 20.92
N PHE A 144 14.15 2.32 21.02
CA PHE A 144 13.57 1.74 22.24
C PHE A 144 14.23 0.40 22.59
N LEU A 145 14.50 -0.45 21.61
CA LEU A 145 15.15 -1.73 21.81
C LEU A 145 16.63 -1.59 22.23
N LEU A 146 17.36 -0.61 21.73
CA LEU A 146 18.71 -0.30 22.19
C LEU A 146 18.69 0.15 23.65
N TRP A 147 17.72 0.97 24.05
CA TRP A 147 17.54 1.41 25.43
C TRP A 147 17.19 0.23 26.35
N VAL A 148 16.23 -0.61 25.97
CA VAL A 148 15.86 -1.85 26.68
C VAL A 148 17.06 -2.79 26.78
N ASN A 149 17.82 -2.98 25.69
CA ASN A 149 19.02 -3.80 25.67
C ASN A 149 20.07 -3.32 26.70
N LYS A 150 20.24 -2.00 26.80
CA LYS A 150 21.17 -1.41 27.81
C LYS A 150 20.70 -1.70 29.24
N ILE A 151 19.42 -1.48 29.55
CA ILE A 151 18.86 -1.75 30.88
C ILE A 151 18.94 -3.24 31.21
N TYR A 152 18.55 -4.11 30.30
CA TYR A 152 18.54 -5.55 30.46
C TYR A 152 19.96 -6.09 30.74
N ASN A 153 20.95 -5.65 29.97
CA ASN A 153 22.33 -6.08 30.16
C ASN A 153 22.96 -5.54 31.42
N ASN A 154 22.63 -4.32 31.84
CA ASN A 154 23.09 -3.78 33.12
C ASN A 154 22.59 -4.64 34.30
N ARG A 155 21.35 -5.16 34.25
CA ARG A 155 20.81 -6.08 35.27
C ARG A 155 21.49 -7.45 35.21
N ARG A 156 21.72 -8.00 34.00
CA ARG A 156 22.38 -9.30 33.79
C ARG A 156 23.82 -9.29 34.33
N LEU A 157 24.58 -8.25 33.99
CA LEU A 157 25.96 -8.10 34.45
C LEU A 157 26.05 -8.02 35.98
N LYS A 158 25.11 -7.31 36.65
CA LYS A 158 25.01 -7.28 38.12
C LYS A 158 24.67 -8.64 38.72
N GLN A 159 24.09 -9.57 37.96
CA GLN A 159 23.78 -10.96 38.37
C GLN A 159 24.86 -11.97 37.94
N GLY A 160 26.05 -11.49 37.49
CA GLY A 160 27.14 -12.36 37.03
C GLY A 160 26.84 -13.11 35.70
N LYS A 161 25.83 -12.71 34.95
CA LYS A 161 25.46 -13.35 33.68
C LYS A 161 26.14 -12.65 32.51
N SER A 162 26.51 -13.42 31.48
CA SER A 162 27.13 -12.89 30.25
C SER A 162 26.23 -11.91 29.52
N TYR A 163 26.83 -10.99 28.75
CA TYR A 163 26.13 -10.03 27.88
C TYR A 163 25.26 -10.75 26.83
N TYR A 164 24.02 -10.33 26.68
CA TYR A 164 23.09 -10.84 25.68
C TYR A 164 22.77 -9.75 24.66
N SER A 165 23.14 -9.96 23.40
CA SER A 165 22.93 -8.96 22.33
C SER A 165 21.56 -9.08 21.70
N ILE A 166 20.60 -8.27 22.17
CA ILE A 166 19.31 -8.09 21.50
C ILE A 166 19.52 -7.51 20.09
N SER A 167 20.55 -6.70 19.89
CA SER A 167 20.92 -6.13 18.59
C SER A 167 21.23 -7.19 17.53
N LYS A 168 21.79 -8.36 17.92
CA LYS A 168 22.05 -9.48 16.99
C LYS A 168 20.75 -10.09 16.47
N VAL A 169 19.73 -10.23 17.34
CA VAL A 169 18.41 -10.73 16.98
C VAL A 169 17.70 -9.75 16.06
N ILE A 170 17.83 -8.44 16.33
CA ILE A 170 17.24 -7.37 15.49
C ILE A 170 17.90 -7.34 14.13
N LYS A 171 19.25 -7.38 14.04
CA LYS A 171 19.96 -7.45 12.75
C LYS A 171 19.48 -8.63 11.90
N HIS A 172 19.28 -9.79 12.51
CA HIS A 172 18.76 -10.95 11.80
C HIS A 172 17.34 -10.72 11.28
N LYS A 173 16.48 -10.10 12.09
CA LYS A 173 15.09 -9.78 11.71
C LYS A 173 15.03 -8.71 10.61
N VAL A 174 15.85 -7.65 10.71
CA VAL A 174 15.96 -6.61 9.68
C VAL A 174 16.47 -7.21 8.37
N LYS A 175 17.54 -8.02 8.41
CA LYS A 175 18.04 -8.73 7.22
C LYS A 175 16.96 -9.59 6.56
N LYS A 176 16.15 -10.28 7.37
CA LYS A 176 15.05 -11.08 6.90
C LYS A 176 13.93 -10.24 6.24
N ALA A 177 13.60 -9.04 6.82
CA ALA A 177 12.64 -8.11 6.25
C ALA A 177 13.11 -7.53 4.92
N VAL A 178 14.37 -7.12 4.82
CA VAL A 178 14.97 -6.63 3.58
C VAL A 178 14.96 -7.72 2.51
N SER A 179 15.35 -8.95 2.86
CA SER A 179 15.30 -10.10 1.94
C SER A 179 13.88 -10.40 1.45
N TYR A 180 12.89 -10.20 2.30
CA TYR A 180 11.47 -10.35 1.96
C TYR A 180 11.00 -9.32 0.94
N ILE A 181 11.26 -8.03 1.21
CA ILE A 181 10.89 -6.94 0.30
C ILE A 181 11.54 -7.18 -1.07
N SER A 182 12.84 -7.45 -1.09
CA SER A 182 13.58 -7.74 -2.33
C SER A 182 13.03 -8.97 -3.06
N GLY A 183 12.69 -10.06 -2.34
CA GLY A 183 12.07 -11.25 -2.93
C GLY A 183 10.69 -10.99 -3.54
N PHE A 184 9.89 -10.12 -2.91
CA PHE A 184 8.60 -9.70 -3.44
C PHE A 184 8.77 -8.85 -4.72
N GLU A 185 9.66 -7.85 -4.68
CA GLU A 185 9.97 -6.99 -5.82
C GLU A 185 10.45 -7.79 -7.03
N ASP A 186 11.36 -8.75 -6.81
CA ASP A 186 11.85 -9.65 -7.84
C ASP A 186 10.74 -10.52 -8.45
N ALA A 187 9.90 -11.10 -7.61
CA ALA A 187 8.82 -11.99 -8.05
C ALA A 187 7.77 -11.25 -8.90
N ILE A 188 7.33 -10.06 -8.43
CA ILE A 188 6.31 -9.28 -9.13
C ILE A 188 6.86 -8.67 -10.43
N THR A 189 8.13 -8.29 -10.45
CA THR A 189 8.82 -7.79 -11.64
C THR A 189 8.97 -8.90 -12.69
N LYS A 190 9.34 -10.11 -12.30
CA LYS A 190 9.38 -11.29 -13.18
C LYS A 190 8.01 -11.60 -13.77
N LEU A 191 6.94 -11.49 -12.97
CA LEU A 191 5.59 -11.67 -13.46
C LEU A 191 5.23 -10.62 -14.52
N ALA A 192 5.54 -9.34 -14.28
CA ALA A 192 5.30 -8.27 -15.25
C ALA A 192 6.05 -8.52 -16.58
N LEU A 193 7.30 -8.93 -16.51
CA LEU A 193 8.11 -9.32 -17.68
C LEU A 193 7.49 -10.48 -18.46
N SER A 194 7.04 -11.53 -17.76
CA SER A 194 6.40 -12.68 -18.40
C SER A 194 5.09 -12.33 -19.12
N ARG A 195 4.48 -11.19 -18.79
CA ARG A 195 3.25 -10.65 -19.38
C ARG A 195 3.50 -9.52 -20.38
N ASN A 196 4.75 -9.31 -20.79
CA ASN A 196 5.18 -8.25 -21.70
C ASN A 196 4.74 -6.87 -21.21
N CYS A 197 4.98 -6.56 -19.92
CA CYS A 197 4.71 -5.26 -19.31
C CYS A 197 6.04 -4.55 -19.01
N GLU A 198 6.09 -3.24 -19.28
CA GLU A 198 7.22 -2.37 -18.98
C GLU A 198 7.13 -1.76 -17.57
N GLY A 199 6.02 -2.00 -16.89
CA GLY A 199 5.85 -1.57 -15.50
C GLY A 199 4.91 -2.48 -14.71
N VAL A 200 5.03 -2.44 -13.39
CA VAL A 200 4.12 -3.07 -12.46
C VAL A 200 3.72 -2.08 -11.36
N ILE A 201 2.43 -2.05 -11.06
CA ILE A 201 1.84 -1.23 -10.00
C ILE A 201 1.24 -2.18 -8.96
N CYS A 202 1.70 -2.07 -7.71
CA CYS A 202 1.26 -2.94 -6.61
C CYS A 202 1.05 -2.17 -5.30
N GLY A 203 0.60 -2.89 -4.27
CA GLY A 203 0.45 -2.49 -2.87
C GLY A 203 0.96 -3.60 -1.95
N HIS A 204 0.11 -4.06 -1.01
CA HIS A 204 0.22 -5.27 -0.20
C HIS A 204 1.33 -5.28 0.85
N ILE A 205 2.56 -4.92 0.51
CA ILE A 205 3.70 -4.92 1.45
C ILE A 205 3.83 -3.62 2.24
N HIS A 206 2.95 -2.64 2.02
CA HIS A 206 2.90 -1.34 2.70
C HIS A 206 4.21 -0.53 2.60
N GLN A 207 4.97 -0.72 1.51
CA GLN A 207 6.24 -0.03 1.28
C GLN A 207 6.17 0.80 0.01
N PRO A 208 5.87 2.11 0.11
CA PRO A 208 5.81 2.97 -1.06
C PRO A 208 7.18 3.07 -1.74
N ALA A 209 7.22 2.80 -3.04
CA ALA A 209 8.47 2.80 -3.80
C ALA A 209 8.25 3.08 -5.29
N ILE A 210 9.24 3.73 -5.90
CA ILE A 210 9.41 3.84 -7.35
C ILE A 210 10.83 3.37 -7.65
N ILE A 211 10.96 2.22 -8.30
CA ILE A 211 12.25 1.60 -8.60
C ILE A 211 12.35 1.36 -10.10
N GLN A 212 13.27 2.05 -10.75
CA GLN A 212 13.57 1.80 -12.15
C GLN A 212 14.49 0.58 -12.26
N GLY A 213 13.92 -0.55 -12.63
CA GLY A 213 14.69 -1.73 -13.01
C GLY A 213 15.22 -1.61 -14.46
N GLU A 214 15.97 -2.62 -14.89
CA GLU A 214 16.53 -2.66 -16.27
C GLU A 214 15.44 -2.65 -17.35
N ARG A 215 14.34 -3.37 -17.12
CA ARG A 215 13.25 -3.56 -18.10
C ARG A 215 11.88 -3.18 -17.57
N VAL A 216 11.68 -3.21 -16.27
CA VAL A 216 10.38 -2.98 -15.63
C VAL A 216 10.49 -1.88 -14.60
N LEU A 217 9.60 -0.91 -14.67
CA LEU A 217 9.39 0.10 -13.63
C LEU A 217 8.51 -0.51 -12.52
N TYR A 218 9.07 -0.68 -11.32
CA TYR A 218 8.33 -1.11 -10.15
C TYR A 218 7.73 0.09 -9.41
N LEU A 219 6.44 0.02 -9.14
CA LEU A 219 5.66 1.07 -8.49
C LEU A 219 4.83 0.46 -7.35
N ASN A 220 5.06 0.89 -6.11
CA ASN A 220 4.24 0.49 -4.96
C ASN A 220 3.60 1.73 -4.33
N SER A 221 2.27 1.69 -4.14
CA SER A 221 1.50 2.83 -3.63
C SER A 221 1.61 3.02 -2.11
N GLY A 222 2.18 2.05 -1.39
CA GLY A 222 2.21 2.07 0.07
C GLY A 222 0.85 1.74 0.67
N ASP A 223 0.41 2.50 1.68
CA ASP A 223 -0.81 2.22 2.43
C ASP A 223 -1.46 3.49 3.02
N TRP A 224 -2.70 3.36 3.52
CA TRP A 224 -3.44 4.39 4.25
C TRP A 224 -3.70 3.99 5.72
N VAL A 225 -2.73 3.31 6.31
CA VAL A 225 -2.68 2.93 7.73
C VAL A 225 -1.48 3.56 8.43
N GLU A 226 -0.30 3.48 7.81
CA GLU A 226 0.98 3.93 8.37
C GLU A 226 1.67 4.98 7.47
N SER A 227 1.93 4.68 6.19
CA SER A 227 2.65 5.57 5.28
C SER A 227 1.81 6.75 4.79
N LEU A 228 0.50 6.57 4.66
CA LEU A 228 -0.44 7.55 4.11
C LEU A 228 0.03 8.09 2.75
N SER A 229 0.34 7.18 1.84
CA SER A 229 0.93 7.50 0.55
C SER A 229 0.03 7.14 -0.62
N ALA A 230 0.26 7.79 -1.74
CA ALA A 230 -0.36 7.49 -3.03
C ALA A 230 0.67 7.67 -4.15
N LEU A 231 0.62 6.80 -5.17
CA LEU A 231 1.31 7.05 -6.43
C LEU A 231 0.48 8.01 -7.27
N VAL A 232 1.15 8.93 -7.95
CA VAL A 232 0.53 9.85 -8.89
C VAL A 232 1.30 9.85 -10.21
N GLU A 233 0.57 9.84 -11.31
CA GLU A 233 1.12 9.99 -12.65
C GLU A 233 0.76 11.38 -13.19
N ASN A 234 1.76 12.12 -13.59
CA ASN A 234 1.60 13.38 -14.28
C ASN A 234 1.27 13.18 -15.78
N TYR A 235 0.77 14.20 -16.46
CA TYR A 235 0.48 14.15 -17.89
C TYR A 235 1.71 13.95 -18.79
N ASN A 236 2.91 14.13 -18.27
CA ASN A 236 4.17 13.82 -18.96
C ASN A 236 4.66 12.38 -18.76
N GLY A 237 3.86 11.54 -18.07
CA GLY A 237 4.20 10.14 -17.78
C GLY A 237 5.15 9.93 -16.60
N LYS A 238 5.52 11.00 -15.89
CA LYS A 238 6.34 10.87 -14.68
C LYS A 238 5.47 10.41 -13.52
N TRP A 239 5.96 9.40 -12.80
CA TRP A 239 5.40 8.92 -11.55
C TRP A 239 6.08 9.57 -10.35
N ASP A 240 5.30 9.95 -9.35
CA ASP A 240 5.76 10.48 -8.07
C ASP A 240 4.98 9.82 -6.91
N ILE A 241 5.54 9.83 -5.70
CA ILE A 241 4.84 9.43 -4.48
C ILE A 241 4.47 10.69 -3.70
N LEU A 242 3.20 10.81 -3.34
CA LEU A 242 2.72 11.84 -2.43
C LEU A 242 2.48 11.24 -1.04
N TYR A 243 3.07 11.85 0.00
CA TYR A 243 2.82 11.50 1.39
C TYR A 243 1.89 12.54 2.03
N PHE A 244 0.74 12.09 2.55
CA PHE A 244 -0.26 12.99 3.14
C PHE A 244 0.32 13.87 4.25
N ASN A 245 1.20 13.33 5.09
CA ASN A 245 1.81 14.06 6.21
C ASN A 245 2.76 15.18 5.78
N GLU A 246 3.24 15.16 4.54
CA GLU A 246 4.10 16.20 3.96
C GLU A 246 3.28 17.27 3.23
N LEU A 247 1.98 17.02 3.05
CA LEU A 247 1.09 17.92 2.37
C LEU A 247 0.52 18.94 3.36
N ASN A 248 0.72 20.21 3.10
CA ASN A 248 0.12 21.30 3.86
C ASN A 248 -1.38 21.49 3.53
N ILE A 249 -2.22 20.44 3.74
CA ILE A 249 -3.65 20.42 3.42
C ILE A 249 -4.55 20.20 4.64
#